data_f994ee7ce1ac9aa86f8e64b35b2eba91
#
_entry.id   f994ee7ce1ac9aa86f8e64b35b2eba91
#
_cell.length_a   1.000
_cell.length_b   1.000
_cell.length_c   1.000
_cell.angle_alpha   90.00
_cell.angle_beta   90.00
_cell.angle_gamma   90.00
#
_symmetry.space_group_name_H-M   'P 1'
#
loop_
_entity.id
_entity.type
_entity.pdbx_description
1 polymer ?
#
loop_
_entity_poly.entity_id
_entity_poly.type
_entity_poly.pdbx_seq_one_letter_code
_entity_poly.pdbx_strand_id
1 'polypeptide(L)'
;MKQLCCVSLLLFCGASIVFAQSSASTDPLAPTRDSKSAAEIDREWRQSVAKYDGERNRLVAEAEKQANDGPYRPDWGSLMKYQQPQWYKDAKFGIFIHWGVYSVPAAENEWYPRNMYRPDEGAYKNFHEHFAKGDESKGYKDLIPLFRAEHFDAATWAKVFKESGAQYVVPVAEHHDGFSMYDSGLSDWTVVKMGPRRDTLGELAKAVRAEGLHFGLSSHRAEHNFFYDGGRAIRSDVNDPKYASLYGPAHQWFEAGGDDHSLINDWTWVSDAWTRDWLARDTELVEKYKPEIVYFDWWIGQPNFRGAVAEFASFYYNYAAAHGYTGVINFKDYSLNWKAAVRDFERGQQDRIIADHWQTDT
;
A
#
# COMPACT_ATOMS: atom_id res chain seq x y z
N MET A 1 44.79 -35.31 69.95
CA MET A 1 44.19 -35.42 68.67
C MET A 1 43.65 -34.05 68.34
N LYS A 2 44.38 -33.29 67.50
CA LYS A 2 44.01 -31.93 67.09
C LYS A 2 43.44 -31.98 65.66
N GLN A 3 42.20 -31.58 65.48
CA GLN A 3 41.56 -31.40 64.15
C GLN A 3 42.00 -30.09 63.55
N LEU A 4 42.58 -30.16 62.37
CA LEU A 4 42.81 -28.98 61.48
C LEU A 4 41.54 -28.67 60.68
N CYS A 5 41.04 -27.48 60.87
CA CYS A 5 40.00 -26.91 59.97
C CYS A 5 40.69 -26.20 58.81
N CYS A 6 40.52 -26.71 57.55
CA CYS A 6 40.86 -25.98 56.33
C CYS A 6 39.70 -25.06 55.94
N VAL A 7 39.94 -23.74 55.92
CA VAL A 7 39.04 -22.75 55.38
C VAL A 7 39.46 -22.48 53.92
N SER A 8 38.66 -22.94 52.99
CA SER A 8 38.85 -22.63 51.60
C SER A 8 38.21 -21.25 51.24
N LEU A 9 39.05 -20.31 50.85
CA LEU A 9 38.66 -18.99 50.42
C LEU A 9 38.30 -19.06 48.92
N LEU A 10 37.01 -18.97 48.57
CA LEU A 10 36.53 -18.84 47.22
C LEU A 10 36.59 -17.37 46.79
N LEU A 11 37.55 -17.02 45.91
CA LEU A 11 37.58 -15.75 45.21
C LEU A 11 36.51 -15.73 44.11
N PHE A 12 35.46 -14.97 44.32
CA PHE A 12 34.51 -14.62 43.25
C PHE A 12 35.13 -13.50 42.37
N CYS A 13 35.61 -13.89 41.20
CA CYS A 13 35.94 -12.93 40.16
C CYS A 13 34.65 -12.45 39.48
N GLY A 14 34.12 -11.32 39.92
CA GLY A 14 32.99 -10.64 39.29
C GLY A 14 33.39 -10.06 37.91
N ALA A 15 33.08 -10.77 36.83
CA ALA A 15 33.18 -10.20 35.51
C ALA A 15 32.03 -9.19 35.34
N SER A 16 32.34 -7.90 35.42
CA SER A 16 31.41 -6.84 35.05
C SER A 16 31.23 -6.88 33.52
N ILE A 17 30.10 -7.39 33.08
CA ILE A 17 29.68 -7.27 31.70
C ILE A 17 29.30 -5.80 31.47
N VAL A 18 30.20 -5.05 30.91
CA VAL A 18 29.91 -3.71 30.40
C VAL A 18 29.06 -3.90 29.16
N PHE A 19 27.75 -3.72 29.29
CA PHE A 19 26.91 -3.49 28.13
C PHE A 19 27.35 -2.16 27.50
N ALA A 20 28.05 -2.26 26.36
CA ALA A 20 28.28 -1.14 25.52
C ALA A 20 26.89 -0.65 25.04
N GLN A 21 26.36 0.42 25.64
CA GLN A 21 25.28 1.18 25.02
C GLN A 21 25.84 1.70 23.71
N SER A 22 25.41 1.11 22.58
CA SER A 22 25.67 1.68 21.29
C SER A 22 25.00 3.07 21.30
N SER A 23 25.79 4.12 21.29
CA SER A 23 25.29 5.46 21.07
C SER A 23 24.57 5.44 19.74
N ALA A 24 23.25 5.67 19.74
CA ALA A 24 22.49 5.82 18.51
C ALA A 24 23.24 6.83 17.61
N SER A 25 23.48 6.46 16.36
CA SER A 25 24.12 7.34 15.40
C SER A 25 23.35 8.66 15.35
N THR A 26 24.04 9.78 15.45
CA THR A 26 23.44 11.12 15.29
C THR A 26 23.18 11.45 13.82
N ASP A 27 23.64 10.60 12.91
CA ASP A 27 23.43 10.73 11.49
C ASP A 27 22.05 10.18 11.09
N PRO A 28 21.10 11.03 10.66
CA PRO A 28 19.74 10.60 10.34
C PRO A 28 19.66 9.67 9.12
N LEU A 29 20.69 9.64 8.27
CA LEU A 29 20.73 8.79 7.09
C LEU A 29 21.36 7.41 7.34
N ALA A 30 21.91 7.18 8.55
CA ALA A 30 22.60 5.93 8.87
C ALA A 30 21.68 4.71 8.75
N PRO A 31 22.16 3.57 8.24
CA PRO A 31 21.36 2.35 8.12
C PRO A 31 20.70 1.95 9.43
N THR A 32 19.43 1.56 9.37
CA THR A 32 18.62 1.22 10.56
C THR A 32 18.10 -0.23 10.57
N ARG A 33 18.28 -1.01 9.50
CA ARG A 33 17.77 -2.37 9.39
C ARG A 33 18.12 -3.26 10.59
N ASP A 34 19.37 -3.24 10.98
CA ASP A 34 19.87 -4.12 12.04
C ASP A 34 19.93 -3.44 13.42
N SER A 35 19.61 -2.15 13.49
CA SER A 35 19.69 -1.35 14.71
C SER A 35 18.36 -1.07 15.38
N LYS A 36 17.24 -1.24 14.66
CA LYS A 36 15.88 -1.03 15.16
C LYS A 36 15.02 -2.27 14.99
N SER A 37 14.25 -2.60 16.01
CA SER A 37 13.22 -3.63 15.91
C SER A 37 12.03 -3.17 15.07
N ALA A 38 11.25 -4.11 14.52
CA ALA A 38 10.03 -3.82 13.79
C ALA A 38 9.05 -2.96 14.58
N ALA A 39 8.94 -3.22 15.90
CA ALA A 39 8.07 -2.45 16.79
C ALA A 39 8.54 -1.00 17.00
N GLU A 40 9.85 -0.75 16.99
CA GLU A 40 10.41 0.62 17.07
C GLU A 40 10.16 1.39 15.78
N ILE A 41 10.36 0.75 14.65
CA ILE A 41 10.10 1.32 13.33
C ILE A 41 8.60 1.68 13.19
N ASP A 42 7.70 0.77 13.57
CA ASP A 42 6.25 1.03 13.54
C ASP A 42 5.86 2.17 14.47
N ARG A 43 6.46 2.27 15.64
CA ARG A 43 6.21 3.37 16.57
C ARG A 43 6.63 4.71 15.99
N GLU A 44 7.79 4.79 15.33
CA GLU A 44 8.27 6.01 14.66
C GLU A 44 7.30 6.43 13.54
N TRP A 45 6.89 5.47 12.71
CA TRP A 45 5.88 5.73 11.69
C TRP A 45 4.57 6.25 12.30
N ARG A 46 4.01 5.57 13.31
CA ARG A 46 2.78 6.01 13.99
C ARG A 46 2.90 7.43 14.55
N GLN A 47 4.03 7.77 15.15
CA GLN A 47 4.27 9.11 15.64
C GLN A 47 4.27 10.16 14.52
N SER A 48 4.85 9.82 13.35
CA SER A 48 4.92 10.72 12.20
C SER A 48 3.56 11.02 11.57
N VAL A 49 2.58 10.11 11.73
CA VAL A 49 1.21 10.22 11.19
C VAL A 49 0.15 10.50 12.27
N ALA A 50 0.53 10.68 13.54
CA ALA A 50 -0.38 10.83 14.67
C ALA A 50 -1.35 12.02 14.53
N LYS A 51 -0.94 13.07 13.83
CA LYS A 51 -1.79 14.25 13.57
C LYS A 51 -3.07 13.90 12.78
N TYR A 52 -3.12 12.75 12.13
CA TYR A 52 -4.27 12.28 11.37
C TYR A 52 -5.17 11.31 12.15
N ASP A 53 -4.83 10.99 13.43
CA ASP A 53 -5.55 9.99 14.21
C ASP A 53 -7.04 10.30 14.37
N GLY A 54 -7.39 11.59 14.48
CA GLY A 54 -8.79 12.02 14.58
C GLY A 54 -9.60 11.58 13.34
N GLU A 55 -9.11 11.89 12.15
CA GLU A 55 -9.77 11.54 10.89
C GLU A 55 -9.68 10.04 10.60
N ARG A 56 -8.53 9.42 10.86
CA ARG A 56 -8.37 7.96 10.75
C ARG A 56 -9.40 7.21 11.60
N ASN A 57 -9.57 7.60 12.87
CA ASN A 57 -10.53 6.98 13.77
C ASN A 57 -11.98 7.22 13.33
N ARG A 58 -12.30 8.39 12.78
CA ARG A 58 -13.61 8.67 12.20
C ARG A 58 -13.92 7.73 11.05
N LEU A 59 -12.99 7.59 10.10
CA LEU A 59 -13.15 6.75 8.91
C LEU A 59 -13.29 5.27 9.29
N VAL A 60 -12.46 4.79 10.20
CA VAL A 60 -12.58 3.41 10.70
C VAL A 60 -13.92 3.17 11.41
N ALA A 61 -14.35 4.08 12.28
CA ALA A 61 -15.64 3.97 12.95
C ALA A 61 -16.81 4.00 11.96
N GLU A 62 -16.72 4.76 10.87
CA GLU A 62 -17.75 4.77 9.83
C GLU A 62 -17.74 3.45 9.05
N ALA A 63 -16.58 2.90 8.72
CA ALA A 63 -16.47 1.58 8.09
C ALA A 63 -17.05 0.48 8.99
N GLU A 64 -16.69 0.44 10.27
CA GLU A 64 -17.20 -0.50 11.27
C GLU A 64 -18.73 -0.41 11.40
N LYS A 65 -19.26 0.81 11.44
CA LYS A 65 -20.72 1.03 11.51
C LYS A 65 -21.41 0.50 10.27
N GLN A 66 -21.01 0.94 9.09
CA GLN A 66 -21.67 0.55 7.84
C GLN A 66 -21.47 -0.94 7.52
N ALA A 67 -20.34 -1.54 7.90
CA ALA A 67 -20.11 -2.97 7.77
C ALA A 67 -21.16 -3.80 8.56
N ASN A 68 -21.73 -3.20 9.62
CA ASN A 68 -22.72 -3.85 10.47
C ASN A 68 -24.17 -3.40 10.23
N ASP A 69 -24.41 -2.37 9.43
CA ASP A 69 -25.76 -1.78 9.24
C ASP A 69 -26.46 -2.22 7.93
N GLY A 70 -25.76 -2.94 7.03
CA GLY A 70 -26.29 -3.31 5.72
C GLY A 70 -26.65 -4.80 5.58
N PRO A 71 -26.93 -5.27 4.37
CA PRO A 71 -27.21 -6.67 4.06
C PRO A 71 -25.99 -7.59 4.17
N TYR A 72 -24.78 -7.03 4.05
CA TYR A 72 -23.54 -7.76 4.19
C TYR A 72 -22.95 -7.59 5.60
N ARG A 73 -22.34 -8.63 6.12
CA ARG A 73 -21.62 -8.62 7.42
C ARG A 73 -20.15 -8.93 7.19
N PRO A 74 -19.23 -8.51 8.09
CA PRO A 74 -17.79 -8.74 7.93
C PRO A 74 -17.41 -10.22 8.24
N ASP A 75 -18.12 -11.13 7.61
CA ASP A 75 -17.87 -12.57 7.65
C ASP A 75 -18.06 -13.18 6.26
N TRP A 76 -17.27 -14.21 5.97
CA TRP A 76 -17.26 -14.82 4.64
C TRP A 76 -18.59 -15.49 4.27
N GLY A 77 -19.34 -15.99 5.23
CA GLY A 77 -20.68 -16.58 4.99
C GLY A 77 -21.68 -15.55 4.45
N SER A 78 -21.58 -14.32 4.93
CA SER A 78 -22.36 -13.18 4.44
C SER A 78 -21.80 -12.65 3.11
N LEU A 79 -20.51 -12.41 3.03
CA LEU A 79 -19.86 -11.83 1.85
C LEU A 79 -19.98 -12.72 0.61
N MET A 80 -19.96 -14.05 0.75
CA MET A 80 -20.17 -14.99 -0.36
C MET A 80 -21.59 -14.95 -0.98
N LYS A 81 -22.53 -14.18 -0.40
CA LYS A 81 -23.84 -13.90 -1.01
C LYS A 81 -23.79 -12.76 -2.03
N TYR A 82 -22.63 -12.10 -2.16
CA TYR A 82 -22.43 -11.01 -3.11
C TYR A 82 -22.74 -11.48 -4.53
N GLN A 83 -23.38 -10.59 -5.29
CA GLN A 83 -23.69 -10.80 -6.69
C GLN A 83 -23.07 -9.69 -7.53
N GLN A 84 -22.21 -10.07 -8.44
CA GLN A 84 -21.59 -9.12 -9.37
C GLN A 84 -22.68 -8.45 -10.24
N PRO A 85 -22.57 -7.14 -10.49
CA PRO A 85 -23.51 -6.43 -11.35
C PRO A 85 -23.41 -6.90 -12.80
N GLN A 86 -24.53 -6.89 -13.52
CA GLN A 86 -24.59 -7.36 -14.90
C GLN A 86 -23.68 -6.56 -15.81
N TRP A 87 -23.63 -5.23 -15.62
CA TRP A 87 -22.76 -4.38 -16.42
C TRP A 87 -21.29 -4.84 -16.39
N TYR A 88 -20.79 -5.28 -15.23
CA TYR A 88 -19.41 -5.74 -15.09
C TYR A 88 -19.18 -7.08 -15.81
N LYS A 89 -20.17 -7.97 -15.74
CA LYS A 89 -20.11 -9.25 -16.49
C LYS A 89 -20.11 -9.04 -18.00
N ASP A 90 -20.78 -7.99 -18.47
CA ASP A 90 -20.88 -7.65 -19.90
C ASP A 90 -19.70 -6.79 -20.37
N ALA A 91 -19.10 -6.00 -19.46
CA ALA A 91 -17.92 -5.18 -19.74
C ALA A 91 -16.69 -6.07 -19.94
N LYS A 92 -16.28 -6.30 -21.16
CA LYS A 92 -15.17 -7.21 -21.51
C LYS A 92 -13.81 -6.52 -21.58
N PHE A 93 -13.80 -5.20 -21.58
CA PHE A 93 -12.58 -4.41 -21.74
C PHE A 93 -12.64 -3.17 -20.85
N GLY A 94 -11.59 -2.99 -20.05
CA GLY A 94 -11.35 -1.82 -19.22
C GLY A 94 -9.92 -1.32 -19.37
N ILE A 95 -9.65 -0.12 -18.87
CA ILE A 95 -8.32 0.48 -18.84
C ILE A 95 -7.84 0.54 -17.40
N PHE A 96 -6.69 -0.08 -17.12
CA PHE A 96 -5.97 0.05 -15.87
C PHE A 96 -4.81 1.03 -16.05
N ILE A 97 -4.65 1.99 -15.13
CA ILE A 97 -3.68 3.06 -15.28
C ILE A 97 -2.72 3.08 -14.10
N HIS A 98 -1.46 2.74 -14.34
CA HIS A 98 -0.35 2.97 -13.44
C HIS A 98 0.35 4.27 -13.83
N TRP A 99 0.06 5.33 -13.10
CA TRP A 99 0.64 6.65 -13.33
C TRP A 99 0.78 7.41 -12.00
N GLY A 100 1.98 7.92 -11.73
CA GLY A 100 2.30 8.59 -10.47
C GLY A 100 3.73 9.13 -10.48
N VAL A 101 4.25 9.47 -9.31
CA VAL A 101 5.62 10.00 -9.13
C VAL A 101 6.67 9.03 -9.68
N TYR A 102 6.43 7.74 -9.60
CA TYR A 102 7.32 6.70 -10.16
C TYR A 102 7.46 6.75 -11.69
N SER A 103 6.62 7.52 -12.38
CA SER A 103 6.75 7.76 -13.82
C SER A 103 7.77 8.85 -14.18
N VAL A 104 8.22 9.65 -13.21
CA VAL A 104 9.16 10.76 -13.42
C VAL A 104 10.50 10.30 -14.01
N PRO A 105 11.10 9.21 -13.54
CA PRO A 105 12.37 8.74 -14.08
C PRO A 105 12.29 8.26 -15.54
N ALA A 106 11.10 7.89 -16.02
CA ALA A 106 10.89 7.28 -17.33
C ALA A 106 11.83 6.07 -17.58
N ALA A 107 12.10 5.30 -16.53
CA ALA A 107 12.98 4.15 -16.51
C ALA A 107 12.35 3.01 -15.70
N GLU A 108 12.56 1.77 -16.11
CA GLU A 108 12.01 0.56 -15.50
C GLU A 108 10.47 0.57 -15.46
N ASN A 109 9.88 0.34 -14.28
CA ASN A 109 8.45 0.19 -14.09
C ASN A 109 7.99 0.85 -12.78
N GLU A 110 6.79 0.56 -12.32
CA GLU A 110 6.17 1.08 -11.10
C GLU A 110 6.88 0.65 -9.81
N TRP A 111 7.80 -0.31 -9.86
CA TRP A 111 8.67 -0.71 -8.76
C TRP A 111 9.93 0.15 -8.63
N TYR A 112 10.13 1.11 -9.53
CA TYR A 112 11.28 2.03 -9.48
C TYR A 112 11.53 2.60 -8.07
N PRO A 113 10.52 3.07 -7.29
CA PRO A 113 10.75 3.64 -5.96
C PRO A 113 11.35 2.65 -4.96
N ARG A 114 11.07 1.35 -5.12
CA ARG A 114 11.70 0.28 -4.34
C ARG A 114 13.12 0.02 -4.81
N ASN A 115 13.27 -0.16 -6.12
CA ASN A 115 14.51 -0.60 -6.73
C ASN A 115 15.61 0.47 -6.67
N MET A 116 15.25 1.77 -6.61
CA MET A 116 16.21 2.85 -6.43
C MET A 116 16.97 2.83 -5.10
N TYR A 117 16.52 2.03 -4.12
CA TYR A 117 17.20 1.81 -2.85
C TYR A 117 17.90 0.43 -2.77
N ARG A 118 18.05 -0.26 -3.88
CA ARG A 118 18.70 -1.57 -3.98
C ARG A 118 19.93 -1.47 -4.86
N PRO A 119 21.16 -1.54 -4.29
CA PRO A 119 22.41 -1.28 -5.04
C PRO A 119 22.63 -2.17 -6.27
N ASP A 120 22.03 -3.35 -6.30
CA ASP A 120 22.17 -4.30 -7.40
C ASP A 120 21.20 -4.02 -8.57
N GLU A 121 20.24 -3.12 -8.39
CA GLU A 121 19.20 -2.82 -9.38
C GLU A 121 19.59 -1.68 -10.34
N GLY A 122 19.00 -1.71 -11.55
CA GLY A 122 19.20 -0.66 -12.56
C GLY A 122 18.68 0.69 -12.10
N ALA A 123 17.54 0.72 -11.42
CA ALA A 123 16.95 1.94 -10.86
C ALA A 123 17.88 2.64 -9.86
N TYR A 124 18.64 1.89 -9.06
CA TYR A 124 19.64 2.49 -8.15
C TYR A 124 20.68 3.29 -8.92
N LYS A 125 21.28 2.70 -9.95
CA LYS A 125 22.27 3.37 -10.80
C LYS A 125 21.66 4.59 -11.50
N ASN A 126 20.47 4.40 -12.09
CA ASN A 126 19.74 5.47 -12.78
C ASN A 126 19.47 6.65 -11.84
N PHE A 127 18.98 6.39 -10.61
CA PHE A 127 18.69 7.45 -9.64
C PHE A 127 19.96 8.21 -9.24
N HIS A 128 21.03 7.49 -8.89
CA HIS A 128 22.28 8.11 -8.44
C HIS A 128 22.97 8.92 -9.54
N GLU A 129 22.88 8.46 -10.79
CA GLU A 129 23.46 9.15 -11.94
C GLU A 129 22.69 10.41 -12.34
N HIS A 130 21.35 10.31 -12.40
CA HIS A 130 20.53 11.36 -12.98
C HIS A 130 19.91 12.32 -11.96
N PHE A 131 19.60 11.85 -10.75
CA PHE A 131 18.85 12.63 -9.74
C PHE A 131 19.69 12.95 -8.50
N ALA A 132 20.34 11.98 -7.87
CA ALA A 132 21.12 12.21 -6.66
C ALA A 132 22.45 12.93 -6.94
N LYS A 133 23.17 12.55 -8.01
CA LYS A 133 24.42 13.20 -8.44
C LYS A 133 25.46 13.34 -7.32
N GLY A 134 25.59 12.29 -6.49
CA GLY A 134 26.51 12.25 -5.36
C GLY A 134 25.96 12.81 -4.05
N ASP A 135 24.73 13.31 -4.01
CA ASP A 135 24.07 13.75 -2.78
C ASP A 135 23.26 12.59 -2.17
N GLU A 136 23.79 11.94 -1.14
CA GLU A 136 23.15 10.81 -0.45
C GLU A 136 21.89 11.20 0.36
N SER A 137 21.65 12.49 0.56
CA SER A 137 20.42 12.98 1.19
C SER A 137 19.21 12.98 0.25
N LYS A 138 19.45 12.81 -1.05
CA LYS A 138 18.43 12.68 -2.07
C LYS A 138 17.78 11.30 -2.03
N GLY A 139 16.47 11.29 -2.30
CA GLY A 139 15.70 10.07 -2.35
C GLY A 139 14.39 10.25 -3.12
N TYR A 140 13.47 9.32 -2.96
CA TYR A 140 12.20 9.34 -3.69
C TYR A 140 11.40 10.64 -3.50
N LYS A 141 11.42 11.21 -2.30
CA LYS A 141 10.80 12.51 -2.00
C LYS A 141 11.20 13.63 -2.96
N ASP A 142 12.42 13.56 -3.52
CA ASP A 142 12.95 14.58 -4.42
C ASP A 142 12.42 14.44 -5.86
N LEU A 143 11.81 13.31 -6.20
CA LEU A 143 11.08 13.11 -7.46
C LEU A 143 9.67 13.74 -7.43
N ILE A 144 9.06 13.87 -6.25
CA ILE A 144 7.70 14.39 -6.10
C ILE A 144 7.52 15.79 -6.73
N PRO A 145 8.41 16.78 -6.50
CA PRO A 145 8.29 18.08 -7.14
C PRO A 145 8.46 18.07 -8.66
N LEU A 146 9.05 17.00 -9.20
CA LEU A 146 9.26 16.83 -10.64
C LEU A 146 8.04 16.22 -11.33
N PHE A 147 7.13 15.62 -10.57
CA PHE A 147 5.84 15.14 -11.07
C PHE A 147 4.89 16.33 -11.22
N ARG A 148 4.82 16.92 -12.39
CA ARG A 148 4.09 18.17 -12.65
C ARG A 148 2.77 17.97 -13.40
N ALA A 149 2.60 16.83 -14.06
CA ALA A 149 1.40 16.49 -14.85
C ALA A 149 0.97 17.59 -15.82
N GLU A 150 1.93 18.26 -16.48
CA GLU A 150 1.69 19.46 -17.32
C GLU A 150 0.77 19.20 -18.51
N HIS A 151 0.79 17.97 -19.01
CA HIS A 151 -0.03 17.55 -20.16
C HIS A 151 -1.23 16.69 -19.76
N PHE A 152 -1.52 16.59 -18.45
CA PHE A 152 -2.69 15.86 -17.99
C PHE A 152 -3.96 16.65 -18.24
N ASP A 153 -4.80 16.11 -19.10
CA ASP A 153 -6.16 16.56 -19.35
C ASP A 153 -7.13 15.39 -19.21
N ALA A 154 -7.88 15.39 -18.11
CA ALA A 154 -8.77 14.29 -17.77
C ALA A 154 -9.87 14.06 -18.80
N ALA A 155 -10.39 15.14 -19.42
CA ALA A 155 -11.43 15.04 -20.44
C ALA A 155 -10.90 14.39 -21.72
N THR A 156 -9.71 14.80 -22.16
CA THR A 156 -9.05 14.19 -23.32
C THR A 156 -8.76 12.70 -23.07
N TRP A 157 -8.26 12.35 -21.87
CA TRP A 157 -8.00 10.96 -21.53
C TRP A 157 -9.29 10.14 -21.56
N ALA A 158 -10.34 10.60 -20.89
CA ALA A 158 -11.61 9.90 -20.82
C ALA A 158 -12.22 9.66 -22.22
N LYS A 159 -12.10 10.65 -23.12
CA LYS A 159 -12.53 10.52 -24.52
C LYS A 159 -11.76 9.43 -25.25
N VAL A 160 -10.42 9.40 -25.12
CA VAL A 160 -9.59 8.35 -25.72
C VAL A 160 -9.97 6.96 -25.19
N PHE A 161 -10.23 6.85 -23.89
CA PHE A 161 -10.69 5.57 -23.30
C PHE A 161 -12.04 5.14 -23.87
N LYS A 162 -12.97 6.07 -24.02
CA LYS A 162 -14.27 5.79 -24.66
C LYS A 162 -14.12 5.35 -26.12
N GLU A 163 -13.29 6.05 -26.87
CA GLU A 163 -13.03 5.75 -28.28
C GLU A 163 -12.31 4.40 -28.46
N SER A 164 -11.53 3.94 -27.48
CA SER A 164 -10.90 2.61 -27.47
C SER A 164 -11.89 1.46 -27.29
N GLY A 165 -13.13 1.75 -26.90
CA GLY A 165 -14.15 0.75 -26.60
C GLY A 165 -14.17 0.29 -25.14
N ALA A 166 -13.36 0.87 -24.27
CA ALA A 166 -13.38 0.56 -22.84
C ALA A 166 -14.76 0.85 -22.23
N GLN A 167 -15.11 0.03 -21.25
CA GLN A 167 -16.37 0.16 -20.49
C GLN A 167 -16.13 0.71 -19.08
N TYR A 168 -14.92 0.56 -18.55
CA TYR A 168 -14.52 1.06 -17.24
C TYR A 168 -13.04 1.47 -17.23
N VAL A 169 -12.69 2.32 -16.26
CA VAL A 169 -11.31 2.82 -16.08
C VAL A 169 -10.94 2.73 -14.62
N VAL A 170 -9.76 2.19 -14.32
CA VAL A 170 -9.24 1.96 -12.97
C VAL A 170 -7.87 2.64 -12.83
N PRO A 171 -7.80 3.94 -12.51
CA PRO A 171 -6.54 4.59 -12.17
C PRO A 171 -6.06 4.19 -10.76
N VAL A 172 -4.75 4.22 -10.56
CA VAL A 172 -4.15 4.07 -9.23
C VAL A 172 -4.45 5.29 -8.37
N ALA A 173 -5.06 5.08 -7.19
CA ALA A 173 -5.28 6.12 -6.20
C ALA A 173 -4.06 6.32 -5.29
N GLU A 174 -3.44 5.24 -4.86
CA GLU A 174 -2.18 5.21 -4.13
C GLU A 174 -1.44 3.92 -4.49
N HIS A 175 -0.22 4.04 -5.01
CA HIS A 175 0.63 2.89 -5.30
C HIS A 175 1.48 2.50 -4.07
N HIS A 176 2.33 1.51 -4.21
CA HIS A 176 3.25 1.05 -3.17
C HIS A 176 4.19 2.16 -2.67
N ASP A 177 4.37 3.23 -3.45
CA ASP A 177 5.20 4.39 -3.10
C ASP A 177 4.62 5.27 -1.98
N GLY A 178 3.33 5.09 -1.64
CA GLY A 178 2.64 5.82 -0.57
C GLY A 178 2.30 7.28 -0.91
N PHE A 179 2.48 7.70 -2.18
CA PHE A 179 2.06 9.01 -2.65
C PHE A 179 0.61 8.96 -3.14
N SER A 180 -0.25 9.72 -2.47
CA SER A 180 -1.68 9.73 -2.80
C SER A 180 -1.95 10.58 -4.04
N MET A 181 -2.45 9.96 -5.12
CA MET A 181 -2.85 10.63 -6.35
C MET A 181 -4.20 11.35 -6.23
N TYR A 182 -4.67 11.56 -5.00
CA TYR A 182 -5.95 12.17 -4.64
C TYR A 182 -5.82 13.11 -3.44
N ASP A 183 -6.88 13.84 -3.13
CA ASP A 183 -6.97 14.73 -1.97
C ASP A 183 -7.20 13.93 -0.68
N SER A 184 -6.15 13.34 -0.11
CA SER A 184 -6.24 12.63 1.15
C SER A 184 -6.16 13.55 2.37
N GLY A 185 -7.08 13.35 3.31
CA GLY A 185 -7.03 13.94 4.65
C GLY A 185 -6.08 13.20 5.61
N LEU A 186 -5.50 12.08 5.17
CA LEU A 186 -4.65 11.21 5.98
C LEU A 186 -3.15 11.32 5.65
N SER A 187 -2.78 12.21 4.72
CA SER A 187 -1.40 12.37 4.28
C SER A 187 -1.07 13.83 3.92
N ASP A 188 0.19 14.22 4.11
CA ASP A 188 0.73 15.43 3.48
C ASP A 188 1.34 15.12 2.10
N TRP A 189 1.60 13.85 1.82
CA TRP A 189 2.20 13.39 0.57
C TRP A 189 1.11 13.09 -0.45
N THR A 190 0.52 14.15 -0.99
CA THR A 190 -0.61 14.08 -1.93
C THR A 190 -0.39 14.95 -3.13
N VAL A 191 -0.98 14.55 -4.24
CA VAL A 191 -0.95 15.28 -5.51
C VAL A 191 -1.58 16.69 -5.40
N VAL A 192 -2.45 16.92 -4.41
CA VAL A 192 -3.07 18.22 -4.15
C VAL A 192 -2.13 19.17 -3.41
N LYS A 193 -1.31 18.64 -2.51
CA LYS A 193 -0.36 19.44 -1.71
C LYS A 193 0.98 19.61 -2.42
N MET A 194 1.35 18.69 -3.29
CA MET A 194 2.65 18.61 -3.96
C MET A 194 2.52 18.32 -5.45
N GLY A 195 3.61 18.48 -6.18
CA GLY A 195 3.61 18.23 -7.63
C GLY A 195 2.62 19.12 -8.37
N PRO A 196 1.64 18.56 -9.10
CA PRO A 196 0.69 19.32 -9.91
C PRO A 196 -0.29 20.17 -9.11
N ARG A 197 -0.46 19.89 -7.81
CA ARG A 197 -1.40 20.58 -6.90
C ARG A 197 -2.84 20.56 -7.39
N ARG A 198 -3.27 19.41 -7.87
CA ARG A 198 -4.61 19.12 -8.41
C ARG A 198 -5.06 17.76 -7.93
N ASP A 199 -6.33 17.55 -7.70
CA ASP A 199 -6.90 16.22 -7.47
C ASP A 199 -7.06 15.46 -8.80
N THR A 200 -5.96 14.85 -9.25
CA THR A 200 -5.92 14.15 -10.55
C THR A 200 -6.87 12.96 -10.60
N LEU A 201 -7.05 12.25 -9.49
CA LEU A 201 -8.00 11.15 -9.40
C LEU A 201 -9.45 11.65 -9.49
N GLY A 202 -9.81 12.70 -8.75
CA GLY A 202 -11.15 13.28 -8.78
C GLY A 202 -11.51 13.89 -10.12
N GLU A 203 -10.56 14.57 -10.77
CA GLU A 203 -10.76 15.09 -12.14
C GLU A 203 -11.01 13.94 -13.12
N LEU A 204 -10.24 12.87 -13.05
CA LEU A 204 -10.41 11.71 -13.92
C LEU A 204 -11.72 10.97 -13.64
N ALA A 205 -12.10 10.82 -12.35
CA ALA A 205 -13.38 10.23 -11.97
C ALA A 205 -14.58 10.97 -12.59
N LYS A 206 -14.52 12.30 -12.55
CA LYS A 206 -15.55 13.15 -13.16
C LYS A 206 -15.60 13.00 -14.68
N ALA A 207 -14.44 13.02 -15.34
CA ALA A 207 -14.35 12.95 -16.79
C ALA A 207 -14.77 11.56 -17.31
N VAL A 208 -14.33 10.48 -16.68
CA VAL A 208 -14.71 9.10 -17.04
C VAL A 208 -16.22 8.91 -16.98
N ARG A 209 -16.86 9.38 -15.91
CA ARG A 209 -18.33 9.31 -15.79
C ARG A 209 -19.07 10.19 -16.80
N ALA A 210 -18.50 11.34 -17.17
CA ALA A 210 -19.09 12.22 -18.19
C ALA A 210 -19.13 11.55 -19.57
N GLU A 211 -18.18 10.66 -19.88
CA GLU A 211 -18.17 9.84 -21.09
C GLU A 211 -19.05 8.57 -20.98
N GLY A 212 -19.78 8.40 -19.87
CA GLY A 212 -20.62 7.23 -19.62
C GLY A 212 -19.83 5.93 -19.39
N LEU A 213 -18.59 6.05 -18.90
CA LEU A 213 -17.78 4.91 -18.46
C LEU A 213 -17.92 4.70 -16.97
N HIS A 214 -17.77 3.45 -16.51
CA HIS A 214 -17.70 3.13 -15.10
C HIS A 214 -16.32 3.51 -14.53
N PHE A 215 -16.33 4.12 -13.35
CA PHE A 215 -15.13 4.56 -12.69
C PHE A 215 -14.76 3.59 -11.56
N GLY A 216 -13.55 3.05 -11.62
CA GLY A 216 -12.89 2.33 -10.54
C GLY A 216 -11.66 3.06 -10.03
N LEU A 217 -11.00 2.47 -9.05
CA LEU A 217 -9.68 2.89 -8.58
C LEU A 217 -8.92 1.67 -8.03
N SER A 218 -7.61 1.77 -7.95
CA SER A 218 -6.79 0.77 -7.27
C SER A 218 -6.06 1.35 -6.07
N SER A 219 -5.95 0.55 -5.02
CA SER A 219 -5.22 0.87 -3.79
C SER A 219 -4.19 -0.21 -3.54
N HIS A 220 -2.92 0.22 -3.48
CA HIS A 220 -1.76 -0.63 -3.22
C HIS A 220 -1.10 -0.24 -1.89
N ARG A 221 -1.90 0.35 -0.99
CA ARG A 221 -1.45 0.82 0.32
C ARG A 221 -0.91 -0.30 1.20
N ALA A 222 -1.41 -1.52 1.06
CA ALA A 222 -0.99 -2.65 1.88
C ALA A 222 0.52 -2.87 1.76
N GLU A 223 1.02 -2.95 0.54
CA GLU A 223 2.41 -3.24 0.17
C GLU A 223 3.39 -2.12 0.57
N HIS A 224 2.90 -0.91 0.75
CA HIS A 224 3.72 0.20 1.22
C HIS A 224 4.36 -0.08 2.60
N ASN A 225 3.82 -1.01 3.37
CA ASN A 225 4.40 -1.45 4.65
C ASN A 225 5.88 -1.85 4.52
N PHE A 226 6.24 -2.55 3.45
CA PHE A 226 7.59 -3.06 3.23
C PHE A 226 8.35 -2.38 2.08
N PHE A 227 7.66 -1.61 1.26
CA PHE A 227 8.14 -1.24 -0.07
C PHE A 227 9.53 -0.57 -0.09
N TYR A 228 9.85 0.22 0.92
CA TYR A 228 11.12 0.91 1.05
C TYR A 228 12.17 0.21 1.94
N ASP A 229 12.01 -1.09 2.20
CA ASP A 229 12.90 -1.85 3.10
C ASP A 229 14.38 -1.81 2.69
N GLY A 230 14.68 -1.73 1.38
CA GLY A 230 16.02 -1.59 0.85
C GLY A 230 16.75 -0.35 1.38
N GLY A 231 16.02 0.76 1.51
CA GLY A 231 16.55 2.02 2.03
C GLY A 231 17.01 1.93 3.49
N ARG A 232 16.42 1.04 4.29
CA ARG A 232 16.87 0.83 5.68
C ARG A 232 18.19 0.07 5.80
N ALA A 233 18.59 -0.62 4.75
CA ALA A 233 19.84 -1.39 4.73
C ALA A 233 21.06 -0.57 4.31
N ILE A 234 20.83 0.57 3.69
CA ILE A 234 21.86 1.46 3.17
C ILE A 234 21.75 2.84 3.81
N ARG A 235 22.74 3.67 3.58
CA ARG A 235 22.66 5.09 3.93
C ARG A 235 21.67 5.76 2.98
N SER A 236 20.53 6.23 3.52
CA SER A 236 19.48 6.83 2.70
C SER A 236 18.50 7.67 3.54
N ASP A 237 17.70 8.49 2.87
CA ASP A 237 16.65 9.31 3.47
C ASP A 237 15.44 8.51 4.01
N VAL A 238 15.32 7.23 3.67
CA VAL A 238 14.34 6.31 4.30
C VAL A 238 14.61 6.14 5.81
N ASN A 239 15.86 6.32 6.23
CA ASN A 239 16.26 6.24 7.65
C ASN A 239 15.95 7.52 8.43
N ASP A 240 15.76 8.65 7.75
CA ASP A 240 15.49 9.94 8.41
C ASP A 240 14.05 9.97 8.96
N PRO A 241 13.84 10.04 10.28
CA PRO A 241 12.50 10.06 10.88
C PRO A 241 11.61 11.21 10.37
N LYS A 242 12.20 12.27 9.84
CA LYS A 242 11.48 13.40 9.24
C LYS A 242 10.58 12.96 8.07
N TYR A 243 10.96 11.90 7.37
CA TYR A 243 10.26 11.40 6.20
C TYR A 243 9.51 10.09 6.46
N ALA A 244 9.42 9.64 7.71
CA ALA A 244 8.74 8.40 8.08
C ALA A 244 7.27 8.35 7.61
N SER A 245 6.58 9.50 7.54
CA SER A 245 5.21 9.58 7.03
C SER A 245 5.08 9.35 5.52
N LEU A 246 6.17 9.51 4.75
CA LEU A 246 6.23 9.17 3.33
C LEU A 246 6.62 7.71 3.14
N TYR A 247 7.73 7.30 3.76
CA TYR A 247 8.33 5.98 3.52
C TYR A 247 7.62 4.83 4.25
N GLY A 248 6.67 5.16 5.14
CA GLY A 248 5.99 4.15 5.92
C GLY A 248 6.93 3.43 6.90
N PRO A 249 6.50 2.29 7.45
CA PRO A 249 7.37 1.48 8.30
C PRO A 249 8.61 0.95 7.56
N ALA A 250 8.51 0.71 6.26
CA ALA A 250 9.59 0.11 5.46
C ALA A 250 10.17 -1.14 6.13
N HIS A 251 9.28 -2.05 6.58
CA HIS A 251 9.67 -3.31 7.21
C HIS A 251 10.38 -4.20 6.21
N GLN A 252 11.34 -4.97 6.69
CA GLN A 252 11.98 -5.96 5.84
C GLN A 252 10.94 -6.96 5.34
N TRP A 253 10.87 -7.10 4.02
CA TRP A 253 10.04 -8.10 3.40
C TRP A 253 10.80 -9.42 3.32
N PHE A 254 10.16 -10.46 3.81
CA PHE A 254 10.66 -11.83 3.76
C PHE A 254 9.81 -12.62 2.77
N GLU A 255 10.26 -12.68 1.54
CA GLU A 255 9.72 -13.58 0.54
C GLU A 255 10.34 -14.97 0.72
N ALA A 256 9.53 -15.98 0.89
CA ALA A 256 10.02 -17.34 1.04
C ALA A 256 10.17 -18.02 -0.32
N GLY A 257 11.17 -17.60 -1.06
CA GLY A 257 11.71 -18.38 -2.17
C GLY A 257 10.94 -18.35 -3.48
N GLY A 258 11.40 -17.50 -4.40
CA GLY A 258 10.97 -17.47 -5.79
C GLY A 258 9.86 -16.50 -6.10
N ASP A 259 9.40 -16.50 -7.35
CA ASP A 259 8.34 -15.63 -7.86
C ASP A 259 6.93 -16.01 -7.37
N ASP A 260 6.83 -16.93 -6.45
CA ASP A 260 5.58 -17.32 -5.82
C ASP A 260 5.27 -16.35 -4.68
N HIS A 261 4.52 -15.31 -4.93
CA HIS A 261 3.94 -14.42 -3.91
C HIS A 261 2.99 -15.18 -2.97
N SER A 262 3.43 -16.37 -2.55
CA SER A 262 2.70 -17.26 -1.68
C SER A 262 2.54 -16.63 -0.30
N LEU A 263 1.34 -16.23 0.03
CA LEU A 263 0.95 -15.68 1.32
C LEU A 263 1.23 -16.61 2.50
N ILE A 264 1.45 -17.90 2.23
CA ILE A 264 1.79 -18.92 3.24
C ILE A 264 3.23 -18.72 3.73
N ASN A 265 4.09 -18.20 2.89
CA ASN A 265 5.51 -18.08 3.12
C ASN A 265 5.99 -16.64 3.34
N ASP A 266 5.10 -15.67 3.30
CA ASP A 266 5.41 -14.27 3.56
C ASP A 266 5.22 -13.96 5.06
N TRP A 267 6.32 -13.66 5.75
CA TRP A 267 6.35 -13.45 7.19
C TRP A 267 6.68 -12.00 7.58
N THR A 268 6.33 -11.05 6.76
CA THR A 268 6.54 -9.64 7.07
C THR A 268 5.68 -9.23 8.27
N TRP A 269 6.26 -8.51 9.20
CA TRP A 269 5.55 -8.04 10.37
C TRP A 269 4.59 -6.89 10.00
N VAL A 270 3.32 -7.04 10.36
CA VAL A 270 2.27 -6.04 10.12
C VAL A 270 1.57 -5.72 11.42
N SER A 271 1.51 -4.44 11.80
CA SER A 271 0.82 -3.98 13.01
C SER A 271 -0.67 -3.77 12.76
N ASP A 272 -1.46 -3.83 13.85
CA ASP A 272 -2.88 -3.45 13.81
C ASP A 272 -3.06 -1.97 13.42
N ALA A 273 -2.10 -1.12 13.77
CA ALA A 273 -2.12 0.29 13.37
C ALA A 273 -2.02 0.45 11.86
N TRP A 274 -1.23 -0.41 11.19
CA TRP A 274 -1.10 -0.41 9.74
C TRP A 274 -2.39 -0.86 9.04
N THR A 275 -2.99 -1.96 9.50
CA THR A 275 -4.25 -2.45 8.93
C THR A 275 -5.40 -1.45 9.13
N ARG A 276 -5.43 -0.73 10.27
CA ARG A 276 -6.39 0.37 10.51
C ARG A 276 -6.13 1.58 9.61
N ASP A 277 -4.88 1.94 9.34
CA ASP A 277 -4.54 3.02 8.40
C ASP A 277 -4.95 2.65 6.96
N TRP A 278 -4.71 1.40 6.55
CA TRP A 278 -5.18 0.86 5.28
C TRP A 278 -6.71 0.96 5.17
N LEU A 279 -7.45 0.45 6.16
CA LEU A 279 -8.91 0.52 6.18
C LEU A 279 -9.43 1.96 6.09
N ALA A 280 -8.82 2.89 6.85
CA ALA A 280 -9.21 4.30 6.82
C ALA A 280 -8.99 4.94 5.45
N ARG A 281 -7.85 4.69 4.79
CA ARG A 281 -7.56 5.23 3.46
C ARG A 281 -8.50 4.71 2.39
N ASP A 282 -8.80 3.43 2.41
CA ASP A 282 -9.73 2.83 1.45
C ASP A 282 -11.18 3.27 1.72
N THR A 283 -11.55 3.48 2.98
CA THR A 283 -12.82 4.10 3.35
C THR A 283 -12.92 5.53 2.83
N GLU A 284 -11.86 6.33 2.99
CA GLU A 284 -11.80 7.70 2.46
C GLU A 284 -11.99 7.74 0.93
N LEU A 285 -11.34 6.83 0.21
CA LEU A 285 -11.47 6.70 -1.24
C LEU A 285 -12.91 6.39 -1.66
N VAL A 286 -13.58 5.47 -0.95
CA VAL A 286 -14.98 5.13 -1.21
C VAL A 286 -15.91 6.32 -0.94
N GLU A 287 -15.75 7.00 0.21
CA GLU A 287 -16.58 8.16 0.55
C GLU A 287 -16.43 9.30 -0.45
N LYS A 288 -15.19 9.62 -0.85
CA LYS A 288 -14.89 10.76 -1.73
C LYS A 288 -15.28 10.51 -3.19
N TYR A 289 -14.94 9.34 -3.71
CA TYR A 289 -15.00 9.12 -5.16
C TYR A 289 -16.09 8.14 -5.59
N LYS A 290 -16.71 7.40 -4.66
CA LYS A 290 -17.78 6.43 -4.93
C LYS A 290 -17.45 5.50 -6.10
N PRO A 291 -16.30 4.81 -6.06
CA PRO A 291 -15.88 3.97 -7.17
C PRO A 291 -16.84 2.78 -7.32
N GLU A 292 -17.09 2.37 -8.56
CA GLU A 292 -17.85 1.15 -8.87
C GLU A 292 -16.96 -0.09 -8.86
N ILE A 293 -15.64 0.10 -8.97
CA ILE A 293 -14.62 -0.95 -8.84
C ILE A 293 -13.55 -0.47 -7.85
N VAL A 294 -13.18 -1.32 -6.90
CA VAL A 294 -11.99 -1.17 -6.07
C VAL A 294 -11.07 -2.35 -6.34
N TYR A 295 -9.87 -2.07 -6.80
CA TYR A 295 -8.87 -3.07 -7.10
C TYR A 295 -7.80 -3.09 -6.02
N PHE A 296 -7.50 -4.27 -5.51
CA PHE A 296 -6.41 -4.53 -4.58
C PHE A 296 -5.38 -5.47 -5.19
N ASP A 297 -4.14 -5.22 -4.86
CA ASP A 297 -3.03 -6.11 -5.16
C ASP A 297 -2.99 -7.30 -4.17
N TRP A 298 -1.98 -8.12 -4.24
CA TRP A 298 -1.86 -9.44 -3.60
C TRP A 298 -1.66 -9.40 -2.07
N TRP A 299 -1.02 -8.36 -1.53
CA TRP A 299 -0.50 -8.39 -0.16
C TRP A 299 -1.57 -8.23 0.93
N ILE A 300 -2.76 -7.78 0.59
CA ILE A 300 -3.92 -7.80 1.51
C ILE A 300 -4.31 -9.21 1.98
N GLY A 301 -3.73 -10.24 1.36
CA GLY A 301 -3.85 -11.64 1.79
C GLY A 301 -3.04 -12.00 3.03
N GLN A 302 -2.15 -11.12 3.52
CA GLN A 302 -1.44 -11.33 4.77
C GLN A 302 -2.40 -11.62 5.92
N PRO A 303 -2.07 -12.57 6.82
CA PRO A 303 -2.98 -12.98 7.90
C PRO A 303 -3.54 -11.83 8.73
N ASN A 304 -2.74 -10.79 8.95
CA ASN A 304 -3.12 -9.62 9.75
C ASN A 304 -4.20 -8.76 9.07
N PHE A 305 -4.34 -8.83 7.74
CA PHE A 305 -5.37 -8.10 7.01
C PHE A 305 -6.74 -8.78 7.00
N ARG A 306 -6.86 -10.06 7.36
CA ARG A 306 -8.11 -10.84 7.21
C ARG A 306 -9.34 -10.17 7.80
N GLY A 307 -9.21 -9.59 8.98
CA GLY A 307 -10.31 -8.87 9.64
C GLY A 307 -10.65 -7.58 8.90
N ALA A 308 -9.65 -6.75 8.63
CA ALA A 308 -9.81 -5.47 7.96
C ALA A 308 -10.34 -5.62 6.51
N VAL A 309 -9.91 -6.66 5.79
CA VAL A 309 -10.41 -6.96 4.43
C VAL A 309 -11.88 -7.36 4.44
N ALA A 310 -12.31 -8.22 5.38
CA ALA A 310 -13.72 -8.60 5.51
C ALA A 310 -14.57 -7.40 5.90
N GLU A 311 -14.06 -6.54 6.78
CA GLU A 311 -14.72 -5.31 7.21
C GLU A 311 -14.85 -4.31 6.05
N PHE A 312 -13.76 -4.08 5.31
CA PHE A 312 -13.79 -3.22 4.11
C PHE A 312 -14.79 -3.73 3.07
N ALA A 313 -14.77 -5.02 2.75
CA ALA A 313 -15.69 -5.60 1.77
C ALA A 313 -17.16 -5.42 2.18
N SER A 314 -17.47 -5.67 3.46
CA SER A 314 -18.81 -5.46 4.01
C SER A 314 -19.21 -3.98 3.97
N PHE A 315 -18.35 -3.08 4.43
CA PHE A 315 -18.53 -1.64 4.34
C PHE A 315 -18.81 -1.20 2.89
N TYR A 316 -17.93 -1.55 1.97
CA TYR A 316 -18.01 -1.10 0.58
C TYR A 316 -19.27 -1.56 -0.12
N TYR A 317 -19.67 -2.84 0.05
CA TYR A 317 -20.88 -3.35 -0.55
C TYR A 317 -22.15 -2.72 0.06
N ASN A 318 -22.16 -2.49 1.37
CA ASN A 318 -23.26 -1.80 2.04
C ASN A 318 -23.35 -0.33 1.64
N TYR A 319 -22.19 0.36 1.56
CA TYR A 319 -22.09 1.74 1.10
C TYR A 319 -22.61 1.88 -0.33
N ALA A 320 -22.16 1.01 -1.24
CA ALA A 320 -22.58 1.01 -2.63
C ALA A 320 -24.10 0.82 -2.74
N ALA A 321 -24.67 -0.17 -2.03
CA ALA A 321 -26.10 -0.43 -2.01
C ALA A 321 -26.90 0.76 -1.49
N ALA A 322 -26.45 1.42 -0.41
CA ALA A 322 -27.08 2.62 0.14
C ALA A 322 -27.03 3.82 -0.82
N HIS A 323 -26.07 3.85 -1.76
CA HIS A 323 -25.92 4.90 -2.77
C HIS A 323 -26.45 4.51 -4.15
N GLY A 324 -27.15 3.38 -4.27
CA GLY A 324 -27.85 2.99 -5.50
C GLY A 324 -26.98 2.36 -6.57
N TYR A 325 -25.81 1.81 -6.23
CA TYR A 325 -24.97 1.04 -7.16
C TYR A 325 -24.49 -0.27 -6.53
N THR A 326 -23.92 -1.14 -7.34
CA THR A 326 -23.27 -2.37 -6.87
C THR A 326 -21.78 -2.25 -7.09
N GLY A 327 -21.03 -2.26 -5.99
CA GLY A 327 -19.57 -2.20 -6.02
C GLY A 327 -18.95 -3.54 -6.43
N VAL A 328 -17.77 -3.49 -7.05
CA VAL A 328 -16.96 -4.66 -7.43
C VAL A 328 -15.61 -4.55 -6.74
N ILE A 329 -15.16 -5.61 -6.08
CA ILE A 329 -13.79 -5.72 -5.59
C ILE A 329 -13.04 -6.68 -6.52
N ASN A 330 -11.90 -6.21 -7.06
CA ASN A 330 -10.92 -7.06 -7.71
C ASN A 330 -9.77 -7.36 -6.75
N PHE A 331 -9.21 -8.55 -6.82
CA PHE A 331 -8.12 -8.98 -5.96
C PHE A 331 -7.23 -10.00 -6.67
N LYS A 332 -5.94 -10.03 -6.31
CA LYS A 332 -4.97 -11.01 -6.79
C LYS A 332 -4.85 -12.21 -5.85
N ASP A 333 -4.40 -13.30 -6.40
CA ASP A 333 -4.06 -14.57 -5.73
C ASP A 333 -5.21 -15.15 -4.89
N TYR A 334 -4.96 -15.37 -3.60
CA TYR A 334 -5.91 -15.94 -2.64
C TYR A 334 -6.28 -14.95 -1.54
N SER A 335 -6.12 -13.63 -1.80
CA SER A 335 -6.33 -12.60 -0.79
C SER A 335 -7.78 -12.48 -0.35
N LEU A 336 -8.75 -12.81 -1.20
CA LEU A 336 -10.17 -12.89 -0.87
C LEU A 336 -10.79 -14.23 -1.33
N ASN A 337 -12.03 -14.46 -0.86
CA ASN A 337 -12.82 -15.57 -1.37
C ASN A 337 -13.43 -15.24 -2.73
N TRP A 338 -13.26 -16.11 -3.71
CA TRP A 338 -13.75 -15.95 -5.09
C TRP A 338 -15.26 -15.67 -5.21
N LYS A 339 -16.05 -16.16 -4.27
CA LYS A 339 -17.51 -15.89 -4.27
C LYS A 339 -17.85 -14.52 -3.68
N ALA A 340 -16.93 -13.93 -2.96
CA ALA A 340 -17.12 -12.62 -2.33
C ALA A 340 -16.60 -11.45 -3.18
N ALA A 341 -15.79 -11.73 -4.22
CA ALA A 341 -15.16 -10.71 -5.05
C ALA A 341 -14.72 -11.32 -6.39
N VAL A 342 -14.12 -10.55 -7.27
CA VAL A 342 -13.63 -10.99 -8.59
C VAL A 342 -12.12 -11.18 -8.56
N ARG A 343 -11.67 -12.41 -8.78
CA ARG A 343 -10.24 -12.68 -8.86
C ARG A 343 -9.65 -12.15 -10.17
N ASP A 344 -8.52 -11.52 -10.04
CA ASP A 344 -7.64 -11.12 -11.14
C ASP A 344 -6.48 -12.11 -11.30
N PHE A 345 -6.16 -12.43 -12.55
CA PHE A 345 -5.00 -13.27 -12.91
C PHE A 345 -4.00 -12.38 -13.66
N GLU A 346 -3.08 -11.79 -12.90
CA GLU A 346 -2.07 -10.90 -13.47
C GLU A 346 -1.33 -11.57 -14.63
N ARG A 347 -1.39 -10.94 -15.82
CA ARG A 347 -0.75 -11.44 -17.06
C ARG A 347 -1.03 -12.92 -17.35
N GLY A 348 -2.15 -13.42 -16.79
CA GLY A 348 -2.49 -14.82 -16.78
C GLY A 348 -3.74 -15.14 -17.58
N GLN A 349 -3.99 -16.42 -17.73
CA GLN A 349 -5.21 -16.94 -18.32
C GLN A 349 -5.59 -18.27 -17.67
N GLN A 350 -6.83 -18.68 -17.86
CA GLN A 350 -7.28 -20.00 -17.45
C GLN A 350 -7.13 -20.99 -18.62
N ASP A 351 -6.68 -22.20 -18.32
CA ASP A 351 -6.54 -23.31 -19.25
C ASP A 351 -7.86 -24.03 -19.54
N ARG A 352 -8.92 -23.65 -18.83
CA ARG A 352 -10.26 -24.26 -18.93
C ARG A 352 -11.35 -23.25 -18.61
N ILE A 353 -12.57 -23.56 -18.98
CA ILE A 353 -13.76 -22.80 -18.56
C ILE A 353 -13.97 -23.04 -17.06
N ILE A 354 -14.01 -21.97 -16.27
CA ILE A 354 -14.35 -21.98 -14.86
C ILE A 354 -15.72 -21.30 -14.66
N ALA A 355 -16.47 -21.76 -13.66
CA ALA A 355 -17.82 -21.27 -13.43
C ALA A 355 -17.84 -19.84 -12.82
N ASP A 356 -16.82 -19.52 -12.03
CA ASP A 356 -16.72 -18.22 -11.38
C ASP A 356 -16.20 -17.17 -12.40
N HIS A 357 -16.75 -15.98 -12.32
CA HIS A 357 -16.30 -14.87 -13.14
C HIS A 357 -14.94 -14.34 -12.63
N TRP A 358 -14.03 -14.08 -13.54
CA TRP A 358 -12.68 -13.60 -13.28
C TRP A 358 -12.27 -12.55 -14.32
N GLN A 359 -11.21 -11.83 -14.05
CA GLN A 359 -10.54 -10.94 -15.00
C GLN A 359 -9.05 -11.25 -15.11
N THR A 360 -8.40 -10.64 -16.06
CA THR A 360 -6.94 -10.56 -16.16
C THR A 360 -6.54 -9.13 -16.46
N ASP A 361 -5.48 -8.67 -15.82
CA ASP A 361 -4.75 -7.47 -16.21
C ASP A 361 -3.53 -7.83 -17.07
N THR A 362 -3.10 -6.95 -17.96
CA THR A 362 -1.93 -7.15 -18.83
C THR A 362 -1.21 -5.82 -19.08
#